data_6e2efb9f6c4e2029124a8a8520071b4a
#
_entry.id   6e2efb9f6c4e2029124a8a8520071b4a
#
_cell.length_a   1.000
_cell.length_b   1.000
_cell.length_c   1.000
_cell.angle_alpha   90.00
_cell.angle_beta   90.00
_cell.angle_gamma   90.00
#
_symmetry.space_group_name_H-M   'P 1'
#
loop_
_entity.id
_entity.type
_entity.pdbx_description
1 polymer ?
#
loop_
_entity_poly.entity_id
_entity_poly.type
_entity_poly.pdbx_seq_one_letter_code
_entity_poly.pdbx_strand_id
1 'polypeptide(L)'
;MKTLKPLIVAASIALAGCANSGGSLTDPVGPDKVVYHLNEGLPQATNGLRNIRNHLEVNPRAQIVVVAHAQGVDYLMKGKKDAAGNPYEVIVQDLKSQGVTFDVCEITLRNRKLTRDQFIEEVVYVPSGVAEITRLQQREGFSYLRP
;
A
#
# COMPACT_ATOMS: atom_id res chain seq x y z
N MET A 1 -6.05 78.09 36.51
CA MET A 1 -7.10 77.24 35.92
C MET A 1 -6.44 76.44 34.79
N LYS A 2 -6.11 75.16 35.02
CA LYS A 2 -5.47 74.29 34.03
C LYS A 2 -6.53 73.32 33.48
N THR A 3 -6.85 73.45 32.22
CA THR A 3 -7.84 72.60 31.53
C THR A 3 -7.13 71.28 31.08
N LEU A 4 -7.62 70.17 31.67
CA LEU A 4 -7.18 68.83 31.32
C LEU A 4 -7.96 68.37 30.07
N LYS A 5 -7.26 68.02 28.98
CA LYS A 5 -7.84 67.41 27.77
C LYS A 5 -7.89 65.89 27.96
N PRO A 6 -8.99 65.22 27.65
CA PRO A 6 -9.02 63.77 27.70
C PRO A 6 -8.36 63.16 26.44
N LEU A 7 -7.48 62.21 26.69
CA LEU A 7 -6.80 61.42 25.65
C LEU A 7 -7.74 60.23 25.25
N ILE A 8 -8.28 60.27 24.06
CA ILE A 8 -9.06 59.17 23.53
C ILE A 8 -8.10 58.14 22.95
N VAL A 9 -7.98 56.99 23.62
CA VAL A 9 -7.26 55.84 23.11
C VAL A 9 -8.24 55.01 22.25
N ALA A 10 -8.00 55.06 20.93
CA ALA A 10 -8.72 54.20 19.98
C ALA A 10 -8.12 52.81 20.02
N ALA A 11 -8.84 51.87 20.59
CA ALA A 11 -8.49 50.44 20.55
C ALA A 11 -8.87 49.86 19.19
N SER A 12 -7.89 49.64 18.34
CA SER A 12 -8.09 48.92 17.08
C SER A 12 -8.23 47.41 17.34
N ILE A 13 -9.43 46.89 17.21
CA ILE A 13 -9.70 45.44 17.26
C ILE A 13 -9.32 44.89 15.90
N ALA A 14 -8.18 44.18 15.82
CA ALA A 14 -7.80 43.41 14.66
C ALA A 14 -8.68 42.13 14.66
N LEU A 15 -9.67 42.06 13.75
CA LEU A 15 -10.33 40.78 13.45
C LEU A 15 -9.32 39.90 12.71
N ALA A 16 -8.77 38.91 13.45
CA ALA A 16 -8.07 37.80 12.84
C ALA A 16 -9.12 36.95 12.08
N GLY A 17 -9.21 37.17 10.79
CA GLY A 17 -9.99 36.31 9.91
C GLY A 17 -9.40 34.91 9.91
N CYS A 18 -10.10 33.93 10.50
CA CYS A 18 -9.81 32.52 10.27
C CYS A 18 -10.02 32.25 8.78
N ALA A 19 -8.92 32.21 8.03
CA ALA A 19 -8.94 31.66 6.69
C ALA A 19 -9.36 30.19 6.82
N ASN A 20 -10.62 29.92 6.55
CA ASN A 20 -11.14 28.56 6.43
C ASN A 20 -10.50 27.98 5.17
N SER A 21 -9.40 27.26 5.34
CA SER A 21 -8.80 26.46 4.27
C SER A 21 -9.84 25.40 3.94
N GLY A 22 -10.70 25.69 2.96
CA GLY A 22 -11.60 24.73 2.37
C GLY A 22 -10.77 23.60 1.77
N GLY A 23 -10.43 22.62 2.59
CA GLY A 23 -9.86 21.37 2.12
C GLY A 23 -10.88 20.75 1.17
N SER A 24 -10.53 20.65 -0.10
CA SER A 24 -11.32 19.90 -1.05
C SER A 24 -11.46 18.47 -0.49
N LEU A 25 -12.69 17.98 -0.39
CA LEU A 25 -12.98 16.59 0.00
C LEU A 25 -12.41 15.56 -0.98
N THR A 26 -11.64 16.02 -1.98
CA THR A 26 -10.93 15.22 -2.98
C THR A 26 -9.43 15.13 -2.73
N ASP A 27 -8.88 15.78 -1.65
CA ASP A 27 -7.50 15.53 -1.27
C ASP A 27 -7.41 14.14 -0.61
N PRO A 28 -6.72 13.19 -1.25
CA PRO A 28 -6.52 11.89 -0.63
C PRO A 28 -5.77 12.10 0.69
N VAL A 29 -6.31 11.57 1.77
CA VAL A 29 -5.73 11.57 3.11
C VAL A 29 -4.41 10.78 3.07
N GLY A 30 -3.32 11.41 2.62
CA GLY A 30 -2.01 10.80 2.53
C GLY A 30 -1.93 9.55 1.63
N PRO A 31 -0.76 8.92 1.49
CA PRO A 31 -0.65 7.66 0.77
C PRO A 31 -1.28 6.53 1.59
N ASP A 32 -2.22 5.79 0.98
CA ASP A 32 -2.72 4.55 1.59
C ASP A 32 -1.56 3.60 1.84
N LYS A 33 -1.60 2.91 2.98
CA LYS A 33 -0.69 1.80 3.27
C LYS A 33 -1.50 0.52 3.34
N VAL A 34 -1.29 -0.39 2.41
CA VAL A 34 -2.14 -1.60 2.28
C VAL A 34 -1.29 -2.85 2.10
N VAL A 35 -1.54 -3.85 2.95
CA VAL A 35 -1.03 -5.20 2.75
C VAL A 35 -2.09 -6.06 2.06
N TYR A 36 -1.78 -6.52 0.85
CA TYR A 36 -2.58 -7.50 0.11
C TYR A 36 -2.12 -8.91 0.47
N HIS A 37 -3.02 -9.71 1.00
CA HIS A 37 -2.73 -11.07 1.45
C HIS A 37 -3.18 -12.09 0.41
N LEU A 38 -2.23 -12.81 -0.18
CA LEU A 38 -2.48 -13.88 -1.15
C LEU A 38 -2.01 -15.23 -0.57
N ASN A 39 -2.94 -16.13 -0.32
CA ASN A 39 -2.63 -17.46 0.23
C ASN A 39 -3.37 -18.61 -0.47
N GLU A 40 -4.20 -18.30 -1.45
CA GLU A 40 -4.87 -19.24 -2.33
C GLU A 40 -4.18 -19.30 -3.70
N GLY A 41 -4.65 -20.12 -4.60
CA GLY A 41 -4.01 -20.35 -5.90
C GLY A 41 -4.17 -19.18 -6.90
N LEU A 42 -3.88 -19.48 -8.16
CA LEU A 42 -3.82 -18.50 -9.25
C LEU A 42 -5.08 -17.63 -9.43
N PRO A 43 -6.33 -18.11 -9.20
CA PRO A 43 -7.51 -17.25 -9.31
C PRO A 43 -7.50 -16.07 -8.34
N GLN A 44 -7.10 -16.28 -7.07
CA GLN A 44 -6.95 -15.20 -6.10
C GLN A 44 -5.84 -14.23 -6.52
N ALA A 45 -4.71 -14.74 -7.02
CA ALA A 45 -3.63 -13.90 -7.51
C ALA A 45 -4.09 -13.00 -8.66
N THR A 46 -4.82 -13.53 -9.65
CA THR A 46 -5.37 -12.75 -10.76
C THR A 46 -6.28 -11.63 -10.25
N ASN A 47 -7.18 -11.93 -9.31
CA ASN A 47 -8.07 -10.93 -8.71
C ASN A 47 -7.28 -9.89 -7.92
N GLY A 48 -6.31 -10.32 -7.13
CA GLY A 48 -5.45 -9.45 -6.32
C GLY A 48 -4.66 -8.46 -7.16
N LEU A 49 -4.00 -8.94 -8.21
CA LEU A 49 -3.21 -8.08 -9.10
C LEU A 49 -4.09 -7.05 -9.84
N ARG A 50 -5.31 -7.44 -10.24
CA ARG A 50 -6.28 -6.50 -10.81
C ARG A 50 -6.71 -5.45 -9.79
N ASN A 51 -7.00 -5.86 -8.55
CA ASN A 51 -7.40 -4.94 -7.48
C ASN A 51 -6.28 -3.94 -7.15
N ILE A 52 -5.02 -4.39 -7.17
CA ILE A 52 -3.85 -3.51 -6.98
C ILE A 52 -3.77 -2.46 -8.09
N ARG A 53 -3.98 -2.83 -9.35
CA ARG A 53 -4.03 -1.87 -10.47
C ARG A 53 -5.12 -0.82 -10.28
N ASN A 54 -6.33 -1.26 -9.94
CA ASN A 54 -7.45 -0.36 -9.69
C ASN A 54 -7.16 0.58 -8.50
N HIS A 55 -6.47 0.08 -7.47
CA HIS A 55 -6.07 0.89 -6.32
C HIS A 55 -5.07 1.99 -6.73
N LEU A 56 -4.04 1.62 -7.48
CA LEU A 56 -3.02 2.56 -7.96
C LEU A 56 -3.58 3.57 -8.99
N GLU A 57 -4.60 3.20 -9.76
CA GLU A 57 -5.29 4.13 -10.66
C GLU A 57 -5.95 5.29 -9.89
N VAL A 58 -6.54 5.00 -8.73
CA VAL A 58 -7.21 6.00 -7.88
C VAL A 58 -6.23 6.69 -6.94
N ASN A 59 -5.29 5.94 -6.36
CA ASN A 59 -4.26 6.48 -5.47
C ASN A 59 -2.86 6.05 -5.93
N PRO A 60 -2.23 6.78 -6.89
CA PRO A 60 -0.91 6.42 -7.43
C PRO A 60 0.24 6.47 -6.42
N ARG A 61 0.02 7.06 -5.24
CA ARG A 61 1.00 7.14 -4.15
C ARG A 61 0.81 6.07 -3.09
N ALA A 62 -0.14 5.15 -3.25
CA ALA A 62 -0.38 4.09 -2.29
C ALA A 62 0.89 3.23 -2.09
N GLN A 63 1.21 2.94 -0.84
CA GLN A 63 2.25 2.01 -0.45
C GLN A 63 1.64 0.62 -0.35
N ILE A 64 1.96 -0.25 -1.29
CA ILE A 64 1.35 -1.57 -1.38
C ILE A 64 2.41 -2.65 -1.19
N VAL A 65 2.16 -3.54 -0.22
CA VAL A 65 2.94 -4.77 -0.01
C VAL A 65 2.03 -5.96 -0.26
N VAL A 66 2.43 -6.85 -1.14
CA VAL A 66 1.74 -8.12 -1.38
C VAL A 66 2.45 -9.22 -0.63
N VAL A 67 1.80 -9.83 0.34
CA VAL A 67 2.39 -10.95 1.09
C VAL A 67 1.76 -12.26 0.62
N ALA A 68 2.60 -13.13 0.05
CA ALA A 68 2.22 -14.41 -0.50
C ALA A 68 2.72 -15.58 0.37
N HIS A 69 1.84 -16.51 0.70
CA HIS A 69 2.21 -17.78 1.36
C HIS A 69 1.30 -18.93 0.90
N ALA A 70 1.58 -20.15 1.36
CA ALA A 70 0.86 -21.37 0.96
C ALA A 70 0.78 -21.48 -0.58
N GLN A 71 -0.41 -21.66 -1.17
CA GLN A 71 -0.59 -21.69 -2.62
C GLN A 71 -0.52 -20.30 -3.26
N GLY A 72 -0.66 -19.26 -2.48
CA GLY A 72 -0.56 -17.88 -2.96
C GLY A 72 0.82 -17.50 -3.52
N VAL A 73 1.87 -18.29 -3.33
CA VAL A 73 3.19 -18.03 -3.93
C VAL A 73 3.28 -18.49 -5.40
N ASP A 74 2.34 -19.28 -5.88
CA ASP A 74 2.44 -19.96 -7.17
C ASP A 74 2.53 -19.02 -8.36
N TYR A 75 1.85 -17.89 -8.34
CA TYR A 75 1.90 -16.92 -9.43
C TYR A 75 3.27 -16.21 -9.56
N LEU A 76 4.07 -16.23 -8.48
CA LEU A 76 5.42 -15.67 -8.47
C LEU A 76 6.49 -16.66 -8.95
N MET A 77 6.12 -17.88 -9.27
CA MET A 77 7.04 -18.86 -9.85
C MET A 77 7.23 -18.57 -11.35
N LYS A 78 8.45 -18.78 -11.84
CA LYS A 78 8.82 -18.59 -13.24
C LYS A 78 7.90 -19.36 -14.20
N GLY A 79 7.51 -18.74 -15.27
CA GLY A 79 6.70 -19.35 -16.34
C GLY A 79 5.21 -19.52 -15.99
N LYS A 80 4.73 -19.09 -14.84
CA LYS A 80 3.30 -19.14 -14.49
C LYS A 80 2.49 -18.13 -15.29
N LYS A 81 1.30 -18.56 -15.72
CA LYS A 81 0.39 -17.78 -16.55
C LYS A 81 -1.01 -17.78 -15.96
N ASP A 82 -1.77 -16.72 -16.24
CA ASP A 82 -3.20 -16.65 -15.93
C ASP A 82 -4.03 -17.52 -16.88
N ALA A 83 -5.34 -17.58 -16.66
CA ALA A 83 -6.26 -18.37 -17.47
C ALA A 83 -6.34 -17.90 -18.95
N ALA A 84 -5.95 -16.67 -19.24
CA ALA A 84 -5.88 -16.11 -20.59
C ALA A 84 -4.52 -16.35 -21.28
N GLY A 85 -3.56 -16.96 -20.55
CA GLY A 85 -2.22 -17.24 -21.07
C GLY A 85 -1.22 -16.12 -20.87
N ASN A 86 -1.55 -15.05 -20.16
CA ASN A 86 -0.64 -13.94 -19.86
C ASN A 86 0.33 -14.32 -18.74
N PRO A 87 1.65 -14.09 -18.91
CA PRO A 87 2.63 -14.36 -17.86
C PRO A 87 2.40 -13.44 -16.66
N TYR A 88 2.32 -14.00 -15.44
CA TYR A 88 2.25 -13.20 -14.21
C TYR A 88 3.49 -12.33 -14.01
N GLU A 89 4.66 -12.81 -14.42
CA GLU A 89 5.93 -12.08 -14.33
C GLU A 89 5.84 -10.68 -14.93
N VAL A 90 5.23 -10.53 -16.12
CA VAL A 90 5.05 -9.22 -16.78
C VAL A 90 4.19 -8.28 -15.93
N ILE A 91 3.12 -8.81 -15.33
CA ILE A 91 2.22 -8.01 -14.47
C ILE A 91 2.94 -7.61 -13.17
N VAL A 92 3.71 -8.52 -12.59
CA VAL A 92 4.47 -8.27 -11.35
C VAL A 92 5.56 -7.23 -11.60
N GLN A 93 6.29 -7.31 -12.72
CA GLN A 93 7.31 -6.33 -13.11
C GLN A 93 6.72 -4.93 -13.28
N ASP A 94 5.57 -4.83 -13.96
CA ASP A 94 4.85 -3.58 -14.15
C ASP A 94 4.47 -2.97 -12.77
N LEU A 95 3.83 -3.74 -11.89
CA LEU A 95 3.43 -3.27 -10.56
C LEU A 95 4.63 -2.93 -9.66
N LYS A 96 5.72 -3.69 -9.75
CA LYS A 96 6.97 -3.38 -9.04
C LYS A 96 7.55 -2.04 -9.48
N SER A 97 7.51 -1.74 -10.78
CA SER A 97 7.95 -0.44 -11.31
C SER A 97 7.13 0.74 -10.78
N GLN A 98 5.91 0.47 -10.35
CA GLN A 98 5.00 1.42 -9.68
C GLN A 98 5.16 1.46 -8.15
N GLY A 99 6.14 0.73 -7.59
CA GLY A 99 6.48 0.75 -6.16
C GLY A 99 5.82 -0.35 -5.31
N VAL A 100 5.14 -1.32 -5.92
CA VAL A 100 4.58 -2.48 -5.18
C VAL A 100 5.70 -3.43 -4.78
N THR A 101 5.66 -3.91 -3.53
CA THR A 101 6.57 -4.95 -3.03
C THR A 101 5.86 -6.31 -3.00
N PHE A 102 6.57 -7.37 -3.37
CA PHE A 102 6.06 -8.75 -3.38
C PHE A 102 6.87 -9.62 -2.43
N ASP A 103 6.27 -9.97 -1.29
CA ASP A 103 6.90 -10.77 -0.24
C ASP A 103 6.49 -12.23 -0.33
N VAL A 104 7.49 -13.12 -0.35
CA VAL A 104 7.35 -14.59 -0.39
C VAL A 104 7.75 -15.20 0.94
N CYS A 105 6.86 -16.00 1.52
CA CYS A 105 7.05 -16.67 2.80
C CYS A 105 8.05 -17.82 2.70
N GLU A 106 9.19 -17.75 3.41
CA GLU A 106 10.21 -18.82 3.44
C GLU A 106 9.71 -20.10 4.13
N ILE A 107 8.80 -20.00 5.10
CA ILE A 107 8.16 -21.20 5.69
C ILE A 107 7.41 -21.97 4.60
N THR A 108 6.73 -21.27 3.68
CA THR A 108 6.06 -21.91 2.55
C THR A 108 7.05 -22.64 1.65
N LEU A 109 8.19 -22.03 1.33
CA LEU A 109 9.21 -22.67 0.51
C LEU A 109 9.69 -23.97 1.17
N ARG A 110 10.04 -23.92 2.45
CA ARG A 110 10.48 -25.13 3.19
C ARG A 110 9.42 -26.22 3.21
N ASN A 111 8.17 -25.89 3.53
CA ASN A 111 7.08 -26.87 3.65
C ASN A 111 6.74 -27.52 2.30
N ARG A 112 6.83 -26.77 1.22
CA ARG A 112 6.52 -27.23 -0.14
C ARG A 112 7.77 -27.72 -0.90
N LYS A 113 8.94 -27.72 -0.27
CA LYS A 113 10.24 -28.07 -0.89
C LYS A 113 10.55 -27.26 -2.16
N LEU A 114 10.21 -25.97 -2.13
CA LEU A 114 10.49 -25.03 -3.20
C LEU A 114 11.82 -24.34 -2.94
N THR A 115 12.52 -23.95 -4.01
CA THR A 115 13.79 -23.23 -3.97
C THR A 115 13.65 -21.84 -4.56
N ARG A 116 14.49 -20.89 -4.16
CA ARG A 116 14.40 -19.49 -4.58
C ARG A 116 14.60 -19.31 -6.10
N ASP A 117 15.40 -20.16 -6.73
CA ASP A 117 15.66 -20.14 -8.18
C ASP A 117 14.41 -20.45 -9.03
N GLN A 118 13.37 -21.03 -8.45
CA GLN A 118 12.08 -21.26 -9.11
C GLN A 118 11.21 -20.00 -9.20
N PHE A 119 11.58 -18.93 -8.50
CA PHE A 119 10.80 -17.68 -8.45
C PHE A 119 11.40 -16.61 -9.37
N ILE A 120 10.55 -15.66 -9.76
CA ILE A 120 10.97 -14.46 -10.49
C ILE A 120 11.86 -13.58 -9.61
N GLU A 121 12.66 -12.68 -10.20
CA GLU A 121 13.65 -11.88 -9.46
C GLU A 121 13.03 -10.73 -8.66
N GLU A 122 11.80 -10.35 -8.97
CA GLU A 122 11.10 -9.22 -8.37
C GLU A 122 10.71 -9.43 -6.91
N VAL A 123 10.79 -10.65 -6.40
CA VAL A 123 10.29 -10.98 -5.06
C VAL A 123 11.30 -10.68 -3.95
N VAL A 124 10.77 -10.41 -2.76
CA VAL A 124 11.51 -10.31 -1.50
C VAL A 124 11.13 -11.52 -0.63
N TYR A 125 12.10 -12.12 0.04
CA TYR A 125 11.85 -13.27 0.90
C TYR A 125 11.72 -12.83 2.35
N VAL A 126 10.60 -13.22 3.00
CA VAL A 126 10.35 -12.94 4.40
C VAL A 126 10.28 -14.24 5.21
N PRO A 127 10.78 -14.27 6.44
CA PRO A 127 10.83 -15.51 7.24
C PRO A 127 9.47 -16.17 7.40
N SER A 128 8.40 -15.39 7.58
CA SER A 128 7.02 -15.87 7.72
C SER A 128 6.04 -14.86 7.16
N GLY A 129 5.22 -15.24 6.19
CA GLY A 129 4.21 -14.36 5.61
C GLY A 129 3.19 -13.85 6.64
N VAL A 130 2.69 -14.70 7.54
CA VAL A 130 1.72 -14.27 8.56
C VAL A 130 2.35 -13.34 9.60
N ALA A 131 3.63 -13.55 9.95
CA ALA A 131 4.34 -12.63 10.84
C ALA A 131 4.60 -11.28 10.16
N GLU A 132 4.89 -11.29 8.85
CA GLU A 132 5.10 -10.08 8.07
C GLU A 132 3.80 -9.25 7.97
N ILE A 133 2.67 -9.88 7.67
CA ILE A 133 1.37 -9.21 7.69
C ILE A 133 1.11 -8.55 9.06
N THR A 134 1.36 -9.27 10.15
CA THR A 134 1.19 -8.74 11.50
C THR A 134 2.11 -7.55 11.75
N ARG A 135 3.38 -7.65 11.34
CA ARG A 135 4.38 -6.60 11.49
C ARG A 135 3.96 -5.32 10.74
N LEU A 136 3.56 -5.46 9.48
CA LEU A 136 3.10 -4.35 8.64
C LEU A 136 1.90 -3.63 9.26
N GLN A 137 0.91 -4.39 9.74
CA GLN A 137 -0.28 -3.81 10.37
C GLN A 137 0.03 -3.11 11.70
N GLN A 138 0.74 -3.78 12.60
CA GLN A 138 0.92 -3.30 13.97
C GLN A 138 2.03 -2.24 14.11
N ARG A 139 3.08 -2.32 13.30
CA ARG A 139 4.26 -1.45 13.45
C ARG A 139 4.34 -0.36 12.40
N GLU A 140 3.75 -0.58 11.22
CA GLU A 140 3.85 0.36 10.11
C GLU A 140 2.50 0.95 9.69
N GLY A 141 1.39 0.51 10.30
CA GLY A 141 0.06 1.07 10.08
C GLY A 141 -0.59 0.69 8.76
N PHE A 142 -0.23 -0.47 8.20
CA PHE A 142 -0.86 -0.99 6.98
C PHE A 142 -2.27 -1.50 7.25
N SER A 143 -3.21 -1.12 6.40
CA SER A 143 -4.53 -1.74 6.34
C SER A 143 -4.44 -3.11 5.68
N TYR A 144 -5.25 -4.06 6.13
CA TYR A 144 -5.27 -5.42 5.59
C TYR A 144 -6.35 -5.60 4.53
N LEU A 145 -5.99 -6.21 3.40
CA LEU A 145 -6.93 -6.57 2.35
C LEU A 145 -6.63 -7.98 1.83
N ARG A 146 -7.68 -8.81 1.75
CA ARG A 146 -7.64 -10.14 1.12
C ARG A 146 -8.61 -10.14 -0.06
N PRO A 147 -8.12 -10.18 -1.30
CA PRO A 147 -8.96 -10.20 -2.51
C PRO A 147 -9.64 -11.53 -2.75
#